data_62d0823d2ccf213a0c63642b054ef1bf
#
_entry.id   62d0823d2ccf213a0c63642b054ef1bf
#
_cell.length_a   1.000
_cell.length_b   1.000
_cell.length_c   1.000
_cell.angle_alpha   90.00
_cell.angle_beta   90.00
_cell.angle_gamma   90.00
#
_symmetry.space_group_name_H-M   'P 1'
#
loop_
_entity.id
_entity.type
_entity.pdbx_description
1 polymer ?
#
loop_
_entity_poly.entity_id
_entity_poly.type
_entity_poly.pdbx_seq_one_letter_code
_entity_poly.pdbx_strand_id
1 'polypeptide(L)'
;MKVVVIGACGHIGSYLVPKLVKGGFKVVAISRGKSKPYINDPAWKMVEQVVLDRNKDEDFAYKVAKMNADIVVDLINFNIEDTKKMVTALKEIKISHYLYCSSIWAHGRAEFLPADPNSLKEPLDDYGVDKYQSELYLKEQYRKNGFPATIIMPGQISGPGWTIINPLGNTDFSVFQKIANGQEIYLPNLGMETLHHVHGDDVAQMFYQAITHRNQALGESFHAVERESMTLYGYAKAMYRYFNQEPKIKFFSWEKWCKYVNDDELIDHTYYHIARSGEYSIENAQKLLEYSPKYTTLETVEQAVASYIERGIITL
;
A
#
# COMPACT_ATOMS: atom_id res chain seq x y z
N MET A 1 16.68 -4.38 -19.59
CA MET A 1 16.45 -5.33 -18.49
C MET A 1 15.02 -5.82 -18.53
N LYS A 2 14.77 -7.08 -18.12
CA LYS A 2 13.43 -7.69 -18.04
C LYS A 2 12.92 -7.63 -16.61
N VAL A 3 11.72 -7.11 -16.43
CA VAL A 3 11.04 -6.99 -15.12
C VAL A 3 9.79 -7.84 -15.12
N VAL A 4 9.65 -8.72 -14.14
CA VAL A 4 8.39 -9.40 -13.83
C VAL A 4 7.69 -8.66 -12.72
N VAL A 5 6.41 -8.29 -12.94
CA VAL A 5 5.56 -7.64 -11.93
C VAL A 5 4.43 -8.59 -11.55
N ILE A 6 4.46 -9.09 -10.31
CA ILE A 6 3.43 -9.96 -9.75
C ILE A 6 2.34 -9.09 -9.10
N GLY A 7 1.09 -9.27 -9.49
CA GLY A 7 -0.01 -8.38 -9.10
C GLY A 7 -0.14 -7.14 -9.99
N ALA A 8 0.33 -7.23 -11.22
CA ALA A 8 0.46 -6.12 -12.16
C ALA A 8 -0.85 -5.36 -12.45
N CYS A 9 -2.00 -6.02 -12.43
CA CYS A 9 -3.31 -5.38 -12.65
C CYS A 9 -3.96 -4.85 -11.36
N GLY A 10 -3.26 -4.90 -10.21
CA GLY A 10 -3.69 -4.27 -8.96
C GLY A 10 -3.47 -2.76 -8.97
N HIS A 11 -3.82 -2.10 -7.87
CA HIS A 11 -3.77 -0.63 -7.79
C HIS A 11 -2.35 -0.09 -8.00
N ILE A 12 -1.34 -0.59 -7.29
CA ILE A 12 0.07 -0.20 -7.49
C ILE A 12 0.55 -0.58 -8.89
N GLY A 13 0.30 -1.83 -9.31
CA GLY A 13 0.78 -2.36 -10.58
C GLY A 13 0.27 -1.58 -11.79
N SER A 14 -0.97 -1.06 -11.71
CA SER A 14 -1.56 -0.24 -12.77
C SER A 14 -0.76 1.02 -13.07
N TYR A 15 -0.12 1.62 -12.06
CA TYR A 15 0.77 2.77 -12.22
C TYR A 15 2.21 2.37 -12.50
N LEU A 16 2.69 1.28 -11.88
CA LEU A 16 4.09 0.85 -12.00
C LEU A 16 4.43 0.31 -13.39
N VAL A 17 3.57 -0.52 -13.96
CA VAL A 17 3.81 -1.15 -15.26
C VAL A 17 4.03 -0.12 -16.37
N PRO A 18 3.19 0.92 -16.54
CA PRO A 18 3.45 2.00 -17.48
C PRO A 18 4.76 2.77 -17.22
N LYS A 19 5.11 3.01 -15.95
CA LYS A 19 6.38 3.68 -15.60
C LYS A 19 7.59 2.85 -16.05
N LEU A 20 7.57 1.54 -15.82
CA LEU A 20 8.64 0.62 -16.23
C LEU A 20 8.77 0.57 -17.76
N VAL A 21 7.67 0.46 -18.48
CA VAL A 21 7.69 0.45 -19.96
C VAL A 21 8.27 1.75 -20.52
N LYS A 22 7.81 2.90 -20.00
CA LYS A 22 8.33 4.22 -20.39
C LYS A 22 9.79 4.43 -20.00
N GLY A 23 10.26 3.75 -18.94
CA GLY A 23 11.65 3.69 -18.53
C GLY A 23 12.51 2.71 -19.34
N GLY A 24 11.98 2.09 -20.40
CA GLY A 24 12.72 1.22 -21.32
C GLY A 24 12.88 -0.23 -20.83
N PHE A 25 12.15 -0.66 -19.80
CA PHE A 25 12.16 -2.05 -19.34
C PHE A 25 11.23 -2.92 -20.18
N LYS A 26 11.64 -4.19 -20.39
CA LYS A 26 10.74 -5.22 -20.91
C LYS A 26 9.92 -5.77 -19.75
N VAL A 27 8.60 -5.61 -19.77
CA VAL A 27 7.74 -5.95 -18.65
C VAL A 27 6.92 -7.22 -18.95
N VAL A 28 6.94 -8.14 -17.99
CA VAL A 28 6.01 -9.27 -17.91
C VAL A 28 5.05 -9.01 -16.74
N ALA A 29 3.78 -8.90 -17.04
CA ALA A 29 2.73 -8.62 -16.08
C ALA A 29 2.02 -9.91 -15.66
N ILE A 30 2.19 -10.31 -14.41
CA ILE A 30 1.49 -11.47 -13.84
C ILE A 30 0.24 -11.00 -13.12
N SER A 31 -0.90 -11.60 -13.50
CA SER A 31 -2.19 -11.42 -12.83
C SER A 31 -3.02 -12.70 -12.88
N ARG A 32 -4.13 -12.72 -12.13
CA ARG A 32 -5.10 -13.85 -12.20
C ARG A 32 -6.03 -13.81 -13.41
N GLY A 33 -5.85 -12.85 -14.32
CA GLY A 33 -6.68 -12.67 -15.51
C GLY A 33 -8.12 -12.19 -15.25
N LYS A 34 -8.46 -11.82 -14.00
CA LYS A 34 -9.82 -11.42 -13.60
C LYS A 34 -10.05 -9.90 -13.61
N SER A 35 -8.99 -9.12 -13.45
CA SER A 35 -9.06 -7.66 -13.34
C SER A 35 -8.30 -7.00 -14.47
N LYS A 36 -8.80 -5.87 -14.94
CA LYS A 36 -8.08 -4.96 -15.83
C LYS A 36 -7.32 -3.93 -14.97
N PRO A 37 -6.25 -3.33 -15.52
CA PRO A 37 -5.58 -2.20 -14.87
C PRO A 37 -6.56 -1.06 -14.57
N TYR A 38 -6.35 -0.38 -13.46
CA TYR A 38 -7.17 0.79 -13.04
C TYR A 38 -6.99 2.00 -13.96
N ILE A 39 -5.85 2.05 -14.67
CA ILE A 39 -5.53 3.15 -15.59
C ILE A 39 -5.44 2.62 -17.01
N ASN A 40 -6.08 3.32 -17.93
CA ASN A 40 -5.94 3.05 -19.35
C ASN A 40 -4.70 3.79 -19.91
N ASP A 41 -3.56 3.11 -19.94
CA ASP A 41 -2.30 3.65 -20.51
C ASP A 41 -1.87 2.83 -21.73
N PRO A 42 -1.50 3.48 -22.86
CA PRO A 42 -1.04 2.79 -24.07
C PRO A 42 0.14 1.83 -23.87
N ALA A 43 0.96 2.06 -22.84
CA ALA A 43 2.10 1.20 -22.50
C ALA A 43 1.70 -0.28 -22.28
N TRP A 44 0.47 -0.54 -21.84
CA TRP A 44 -0.05 -1.90 -21.67
C TRP A 44 -0.05 -2.73 -22.96
N LYS A 45 -0.04 -2.10 -24.14
CA LYS A 45 0.07 -2.79 -25.42
C LYS A 45 1.46 -3.41 -25.67
N MET A 46 2.47 -2.96 -24.93
CA MET A 46 3.86 -3.42 -25.04
C MET A 46 4.24 -4.43 -23.95
N VAL A 47 3.27 -4.86 -23.14
CA VAL A 47 3.50 -5.70 -21.97
C VAL A 47 3.10 -7.15 -22.30
N GLU A 48 3.99 -8.09 -22.01
CA GLU A 48 3.67 -9.52 -21.99
C GLU A 48 2.79 -9.81 -20.78
N GLN A 49 1.57 -10.32 -21.03
CA GLN A 49 0.62 -10.65 -19.96
C GLN A 49 0.62 -12.15 -19.71
N VAL A 50 0.81 -12.55 -18.46
CA VAL A 50 0.82 -13.95 -18.03
C VAL A 50 -0.24 -14.16 -16.94
N VAL A 51 -1.07 -15.19 -17.14
CA VAL A 51 -2.07 -15.58 -16.14
C VAL A 51 -1.47 -16.65 -15.22
N LEU A 52 -1.25 -16.27 -13.96
CA LEU A 52 -0.81 -17.15 -12.87
C LEU A 52 -1.51 -16.77 -11.59
N ASP A 53 -1.89 -17.75 -10.77
CA ASP A 53 -2.53 -17.56 -9.48
C ASP A 53 -1.68 -18.19 -8.38
N ARG A 54 -1.07 -17.36 -7.51
CA ARG A 54 -0.20 -17.80 -6.41
C ARG A 54 -0.86 -18.86 -5.51
N ASN A 55 -2.17 -18.75 -5.30
CA ASN A 55 -2.91 -19.63 -4.41
C ASN A 55 -3.31 -20.96 -5.04
N LYS A 56 -3.17 -21.11 -6.38
CA LYS A 56 -3.59 -22.30 -7.13
C LYS A 56 -2.45 -23.02 -7.81
N ASP A 57 -1.40 -22.29 -8.15
CA ASP A 57 -0.24 -22.81 -8.85
C ASP A 57 0.82 -23.25 -7.84
N GLU A 58 0.92 -24.55 -7.52
CA GLU A 58 1.87 -25.10 -6.55
C GLU A 58 3.31 -24.69 -6.85
N ASP A 59 3.69 -24.63 -8.13
CA ASP A 59 5.02 -24.25 -8.61
C ASP A 59 5.14 -22.76 -8.95
N PHE A 60 4.30 -21.90 -8.39
CA PHE A 60 4.24 -20.47 -8.73
C PHE A 60 5.62 -19.80 -8.76
N ALA A 61 6.41 -19.96 -7.70
CA ALA A 61 7.73 -19.33 -7.59
C ALA A 61 8.71 -19.82 -8.67
N TYR A 62 8.71 -21.11 -8.99
CA TYR A 62 9.54 -21.69 -10.06
C TYR A 62 9.05 -21.25 -11.45
N LYS A 63 7.74 -21.12 -11.66
CA LYS A 63 7.19 -20.57 -12.91
C LYS A 63 7.65 -19.14 -13.12
N VAL A 64 7.67 -18.31 -12.06
CA VAL A 64 8.22 -16.94 -12.10
C VAL A 64 9.72 -16.97 -12.42
N ALA A 65 10.50 -17.82 -11.74
CA ALA A 65 11.94 -17.93 -11.99
C ALA A 65 12.26 -18.35 -13.45
N LYS A 66 11.48 -19.28 -14.02
CA LYS A 66 11.64 -19.72 -15.42
C LYS A 66 11.44 -18.59 -16.45
N MET A 67 10.85 -17.48 -16.07
CA MET A 67 10.75 -16.31 -16.95
C MET A 67 12.11 -15.59 -17.14
N ASN A 68 13.16 -15.97 -16.41
CA ASN A 68 14.50 -15.41 -16.50
C ASN A 68 14.51 -13.88 -16.50
N ALA A 69 13.85 -13.30 -15.50
CA ALA A 69 13.84 -11.86 -15.32
C ALA A 69 15.12 -11.38 -14.62
N ASP A 70 15.54 -10.16 -14.94
CA ASP A 70 16.58 -9.47 -14.20
C ASP A 70 16.05 -8.97 -12.85
N ILE A 71 14.77 -8.56 -12.81
CA ILE A 71 14.11 -7.94 -11.67
C ILE A 71 12.73 -8.58 -11.46
N VAL A 72 12.39 -8.86 -10.21
CA VAL A 72 11.05 -9.30 -9.82
C VAL A 72 10.48 -8.33 -8.81
N VAL A 73 9.28 -7.79 -9.09
CA VAL A 73 8.49 -6.97 -8.18
C VAL A 73 7.30 -7.78 -7.70
N ASP A 74 7.23 -8.06 -6.40
CA ASP A 74 6.20 -8.89 -5.79
C ASP A 74 5.23 -8.04 -4.96
N LEU A 75 4.10 -7.65 -5.57
CA LEU A 75 3.10 -6.75 -4.98
C LEU A 75 2.03 -7.49 -4.15
N ILE A 76 1.94 -8.82 -4.23
CA ILE A 76 0.86 -9.62 -3.63
C ILE A 76 1.35 -10.82 -2.83
N ASN A 77 2.46 -10.67 -2.14
CA ASN A 77 2.99 -11.68 -1.24
C ASN A 77 2.56 -11.35 0.21
N PHE A 78 1.77 -12.22 0.83
CA PHE A 78 1.11 -11.95 2.10
C PHE A 78 1.56 -12.86 3.24
N ASN A 79 2.46 -13.82 3.00
CA ASN A 79 2.95 -14.73 4.04
C ASN A 79 4.43 -15.08 3.87
N ILE A 80 5.04 -15.48 4.97
CA ILE A 80 6.47 -15.81 5.03
C ILE A 80 6.84 -17.03 4.19
N GLU A 81 5.97 -18.03 4.09
CA GLU A 81 6.27 -19.26 3.34
C GLU A 81 6.36 -18.99 1.83
N ASP A 82 5.50 -18.15 1.29
CA ASP A 82 5.59 -17.69 -0.11
C ASP A 82 6.85 -16.88 -0.35
N THR A 83 7.28 -16.07 0.63
CA THR A 83 8.56 -15.35 0.56
C THR A 83 9.74 -16.32 0.48
N LYS A 84 9.78 -17.35 1.31
CA LYS A 84 10.82 -18.38 1.30
C LYS A 84 10.88 -19.14 -0.03
N LYS A 85 9.72 -19.56 -0.55
CA LYS A 85 9.61 -20.23 -1.86
C LYS A 85 10.15 -19.35 -2.98
N MET A 86 9.78 -18.07 -2.99
CA MET A 86 10.22 -17.10 -4.00
C MET A 86 11.74 -16.89 -3.94
N VAL A 87 12.31 -16.67 -2.77
CA VAL A 87 13.77 -16.52 -2.57
C VAL A 87 14.49 -17.77 -3.05
N THR A 88 14.01 -18.96 -2.72
CA THR A 88 14.62 -20.24 -3.15
C THR A 88 14.67 -20.34 -4.67
N ALA A 89 13.54 -20.10 -5.34
CA ALA A 89 13.48 -20.18 -6.80
C ALA A 89 14.31 -19.11 -7.50
N LEU A 90 14.34 -17.88 -6.98
CA LEU A 90 15.09 -16.77 -7.58
C LEU A 90 16.61 -16.86 -7.38
N LYS A 91 17.07 -17.57 -6.34
CA LYS A 91 18.52 -17.85 -6.18
C LYS A 91 19.07 -18.72 -7.30
N GLU A 92 18.29 -19.64 -7.85
CA GLU A 92 18.73 -20.52 -8.94
C GLU A 92 19.05 -19.75 -10.23
N ILE A 93 18.37 -18.63 -10.48
CA ILE A 93 18.59 -17.80 -11.68
C ILE A 93 19.51 -16.60 -11.45
N LYS A 94 20.07 -16.44 -10.24
CA LYS A 94 20.92 -15.31 -9.86
C LYS A 94 20.26 -13.97 -10.17
N ILE A 95 19.01 -13.81 -9.68
CA ILE A 95 18.22 -12.57 -9.84
C ILE A 95 19.06 -11.33 -9.52
N SER A 96 18.91 -10.25 -10.27
CA SER A 96 19.59 -8.99 -10.00
C SER A 96 18.92 -8.17 -8.89
N HIS A 97 17.58 -8.17 -8.80
CA HIS A 97 16.83 -7.41 -7.80
C HIS A 97 15.47 -8.03 -7.52
N TYR A 98 15.16 -8.25 -6.26
CA TYR A 98 13.83 -8.66 -5.78
C TYR A 98 13.23 -7.54 -4.91
N LEU A 99 12.10 -6.99 -5.32
CA LEU A 99 11.39 -5.95 -4.57
C LEU A 99 10.13 -6.55 -3.93
N TYR A 100 10.10 -6.52 -2.63
CA TYR A 100 9.01 -7.04 -1.81
C TYR A 100 8.08 -5.92 -1.34
N CYS A 101 6.79 -6.06 -1.61
CA CYS A 101 5.77 -5.17 -1.08
C CYS A 101 5.35 -5.62 0.32
N SER A 102 5.89 -4.96 1.34
CA SER A 102 5.48 -5.08 2.73
C SER A 102 4.28 -4.16 3.03
N SER A 103 4.20 -3.61 4.23
CA SER A 103 3.17 -2.67 4.66
C SER A 103 3.63 -1.93 5.93
N ILE A 104 3.16 -0.71 6.16
CA ILE A 104 3.29 -0.03 7.46
C ILE A 104 2.62 -0.82 8.61
N TRP A 105 1.72 -1.75 8.30
CA TRP A 105 1.09 -2.63 9.29
C TRP A 105 2.10 -3.55 10.01
N ALA A 106 3.25 -3.79 9.42
CA ALA A 106 4.36 -4.49 10.06
C ALA A 106 4.86 -3.77 11.33
N HIS A 107 4.68 -2.44 11.45
CA HIS A 107 5.16 -1.68 12.62
C HIS A 107 4.35 -1.95 13.89
N GLY A 108 3.02 -2.10 13.79
CA GLY A 108 2.16 -2.11 14.97
C GLY A 108 2.14 -0.74 15.66
N ARG A 109 2.25 -0.71 16.98
CA ARG A 109 2.34 0.54 17.75
C ARG A 109 3.74 1.11 17.72
N ALA A 110 3.88 2.36 17.31
CA ALA A 110 5.17 3.05 17.33
C ALA A 110 5.45 3.64 18.69
N GLU A 111 6.68 3.50 19.21
CA GLU A 111 7.14 4.16 20.42
C GLU A 111 7.49 5.64 20.17
N PHE A 112 8.01 5.94 19.00
CA PHE A 112 8.41 7.29 18.59
C PHE A 112 7.87 7.61 17.20
N LEU A 113 7.53 8.89 17.00
CA LEU A 113 7.04 9.40 15.72
C LEU A 113 7.94 10.56 15.23
N PRO A 114 8.23 10.62 13.92
CA PRO A 114 7.86 9.65 12.89
C PRO A 114 8.63 8.32 13.04
N ALA A 115 7.96 7.19 12.80
CA ALA A 115 8.59 5.87 12.86
C ALA A 115 9.64 5.71 11.75
N ASP A 116 10.82 5.17 12.10
CA ASP A 116 11.86 4.83 11.12
C ASP A 116 11.57 3.45 10.50
N PRO A 117 11.83 3.24 9.18
CA PRO A 117 11.61 1.94 8.54
C PRO A 117 12.38 0.77 9.17
N ASN A 118 13.47 1.05 9.87
CA ASN A 118 14.31 0.06 10.54
C ASN A 118 14.08 -0.07 12.05
N SER A 119 13.14 0.71 12.64
CA SER A 119 12.79 0.58 14.05
C SER A 119 12.26 -0.82 14.37
N LEU A 120 12.31 -1.20 15.64
CA LEU A 120 11.66 -2.42 16.13
C LEU A 120 10.16 -2.36 15.83
N LYS A 121 9.59 -3.49 15.45
CA LYS A 121 8.20 -3.59 15.05
C LYS A 121 7.46 -4.61 15.93
N GLU A 122 6.26 -4.24 16.33
CA GLU A 122 5.35 -5.06 17.14
C GLU A 122 3.98 -5.15 16.45
N PRO A 123 3.86 -5.97 15.40
CA PRO A 123 2.62 -6.07 14.64
C PRO A 123 1.43 -6.46 15.51
N LEU A 124 0.24 -5.94 15.18
CA LEU A 124 -0.99 -6.15 15.96
C LEU A 124 -1.87 -7.31 15.45
N ASP A 125 -1.58 -7.82 14.27
CA ASP A 125 -2.36 -8.86 13.59
C ASP A 125 -1.47 -9.80 12.77
N ASP A 126 -2.04 -10.93 12.34
CA ASP A 126 -1.33 -11.95 11.58
C ASP A 126 -0.76 -11.42 10.26
N TYR A 127 -1.48 -10.51 9.60
CA TYR A 127 -1.01 -9.87 8.37
C TYR A 127 0.27 -9.06 8.60
N GLY A 128 0.29 -8.23 9.63
CA GLY A 128 1.47 -7.45 10.02
C GLY A 128 2.63 -8.35 10.45
N VAL A 129 2.34 -9.44 11.19
CA VAL A 129 3.33 -10.45 11.62
C VAL A 129 3.98 -11.10 10.39
N ASP A 130 3.22 -11.58 9.44
CA ASP A 130 3.74 -12.21 8.21
C ASP A 130 4.58 -11.24 7.36
N LYS A 131 4.15 -9.98 7.27
CA LYS A 131 4.91 -8.94 6.59
C LYS A 131 6.25 -8.68 7.27
N TYR A 132 6.26 -8.56 8.59
CA TYR A 132 7.48 -8.33 9.35
C TYR A 132 8.43 -9.53 9.33
N GLN A 133 7.93 -10.75 9.46
CA GLN A 133 8.74 -11.97 9.34
C GLN A 133 9.39 -12.08 7.95
N SER A 134 8.64 -11.76 6.89
CA SER A 134 9.17 -11.73 5.52
C SER A 134 10.27 -10.67 5.36
N GLU A 135 10.10 -9.49 5.96
CA GLU A 135 11.13 -8.44 5.98
C GLU A 135 12.41 -8.90 6.68
N LEU A 136 12.29 -9.46 7.89
CA LEU A 136 13.43 -9.99 8.65
C LEU A 136 14.17 -11.07 7.87
N TYR A 137 13.43 -12.00 7.26
CA TYR A 137 13.99 -13.07 6.45
C TYR A 137 14.74 -12.52 5.24
N LEU A 138 14.17 -11.58 4.50
CA LEU A 138 14.81 -10.97 3.33
C LEU A 138 16.09 -10.21 3.70
N LYS A 139 16.08 -9.45 4.79
CA LYS A 139 17.28 -8.79 5.33
C LYS A 139 18.35 -9.79 5.75
N GLU A 140 17.96 -10.90 6.36
CA GLU A 140 18.88 -11.98 6.68
C GLU A 140 19.49 -12.62 5.43
N GLN A 141 18.65 -12.90 4.40
CA GLN A 141 19.12 -13.45 3.14
C GLN A 141 20.08 -12.52 2.40
N TYR A 142 19.84 -11.20 2.46
CA TYR A 142 20.80 -10.23 1.92
C TYR A 142 22.14 -10.27 2.67
N ARG A 143 22.11 -10.18 3.99
CA ARG A 143 23.33 -10.14 4.81
C ARG A 143 24.16 -11.43 4.74
N LYS A 144 23.50 -12.60 4.78
CA LYS A 144 24.21 -13.91 4.82
C LYS A 144 24.56 -14.45 3.45
N ASN A 145 23.72 -14.19 2.45
CA ASN A 145 23.81 -14.88 1.16
C ASN A 145 23.90 -13.90 -0.04
N GLY A 146 23.90 -12.61 0.20
CA GLY A 146 23.91 -11.60 -0.88
C GLY A 146 22.65 -11.60 -1.74
N PHE A 147 21.51 -12.14 -1.23
CA PHE A 147 20.25 -12.13 -1.98
C PHE A 147 19.75 -10.70 -2.16
N PRO A 148 19.60 -10.19 -3.40
CA PRO A 148 19.43 -8.77 -3.66
C PRO A 148 17.99 -8.29 -3.43
N ALA A 149 17.56 -8.21 -2.19
CA ALA A 149 16.21 -7.79 -1.82
C ALA A 149 16.14 -6.31 -1.42
N THR A 150 14.98 -5.69 -1.69
CA THR A 150 14.54 -4.39 -1.15
C THR A 150 13.11 -4.53 -0.64
N ILE A 151 12.82 -3.93 0.51
CA ILE A 151 11.51 -3.96 1.16
C ILE A 151 10.85 -2.58 1.03
N ILE A 152 9.62 -2.53 0.54
CA ILE A 152 8.83 -1.31 0.42
C ILE A 152 7.55 -1.47 1.24
N MET A 153 7.30 -0.52 2.13
CA MET A 153 6.17 -0.52 3.07
C MET A 153 5.19 0.60 2.71
N PRO A 154 4.17 0.32 1.90
CA PRO A 154 3.11 1.30 1.63
C PRO A 154 2.27 1.64 2.85
N GLY A 155 1.77 2.88 2.89
CA GLY A 155 0.68 3.32 3.75
C GLY A 155 -0.67 2.76 3.31
N GLN A 156 -1.77 3.41 3.76
CA GLN A 156 -3.12 3.08 3.27
C GLN A 156 -3.23 3.53 1.81
N ILE A 157 -3.06 2.55 0.89
CA ILE A 157 -3.09 2.84 -0.55
C ILE A 157 -4.46 3.36 -0.93
N SER A 158 -4.48 4.48 -1.63
CA SER A 158 -5.69 5.20 -2.00
C SER A 158 -5.58 5.77 -3.42
N GLY A 159 -6.67 6.33 -3.92
CA GLY A 159 -6.73 6.94 -5.23
C GLY A 159 -7.92 6.45 -6.06
N PRO A 160 -8.06 6.92 -7.32
CA PRO A 160 -9.20 6.62 -8.17
C PRO A 160 -9.44 5.13 -8.36
N GLY A 161 -10.70 4.69 -8.20
CA GLY A 161 -11.11 3.30 -8.41
C GLY A 161 -10.85 2.34 -7.25
N TRP A 162 -10.10 2.75 -6.22
CA TRP A 162 -9.80 1.93 -5.05
C TRP A 162 -10.76 2.21 -3.89
N THR A 163 -10.98 1.19 -3.04
CA THR A 163 -11.74 1.38 -1.79
C THR A 163 -10.80 1.95 -0.73
N ILE A 164 -11.16 3.11 -0.18
CA ILE A 164 -10.32 3.83 0.78
C ILE A 164 -10.88 3.75 2.20
N ILE A 165 -9.99 3.94 3.17
CA ILE A 165 -10.38 4.11 4.56
C ILE A 165 -11.04 5.49 4.73
N ASN A 166 -12.20 5.52 5.35
CA ASN A 166 -12.98 6.72 5.61
C ASN A 166 -12.53 7.45 6.91
N PRO A 167 -13.07 8.63 7.23
CA PRO A 167 -12.73 9.37 8.46
C PRO A 167 -13.04 8.66 9.79
N LEU A 168 -13.78 7.53 9.77
CA LEU A 168 -14.01 6.71 10.97
C LEU A 168 -12.98 5.57 11.12
N GLY A 169 -12.04 5.43 10.17
CA GLY A 169 -11.01 4.40 10.21
C GLY A 169 -11.41 3.06 9.58
N ASN A 170 -12.49 3.00 8.80
CA ASN A 170 -12.95 1.78 8.13
C ASN A 170 -13.32 2.02 6.66
N THR A 171 -13.87 1.00 5.98
CA THR A 171 -14.17 1.05 4.55
C THR A 171 -15.65 1.29 4.22
N ASP A 172 -16.48 1.65 5.20
CA ASP A 172 -17.89 1.99 4.95
C ASP A 172 -18.01 3.32 4.19
N PHE A 173 -18.22 3.25 2.88
CA PHE A 173 -18.37 4.44 2.04
C PHE A 173 -19.66 5.24 2.34
N SER A 174 -20.64 4.69 3.08
CA SER A 174 -21.82 5.45 3.50
C SER A 174 -21.47 6.66 4.36
N VAL A 175 -20.32 6.65 5.02
CA VAL A 175 -19.79 7.78 5.79
C VAL A 175 -19.59 9.00 4.89
N PHE A 176 -19.05 8.82 3.69
CA PHE A 176 -18.90 9.93 2.74
C PHE A 176 -20.25 10.45 2.25
N GLN A 177 -21.23 9.55 2.05
CA GLN A 177 -22.59 9.96 1.70
C GLN A 177 -23.25 10.78 2.81
N LYS A 178 -23.07 10.38 4.09
CA LYS A 178 -23.56 11.16 5.24
C LYS A 178 -22.96 12.57 5.27
N ILE A 179 -21.64 12.66 5.04
CA ILE A 179 -20.93 13.94 5.00
C ILE A 179 -21.42 14.81 3.83
N ALA A 180 -21.58 14.22 2.63
CA ALA A 180 -22.09 14.92 1.45
C ALA A 180 -23.49 15.50 1.68
N ASN A 181 -24.33 14.81 2.44
CA ASN A 181 -25.66 15.25 2.83
C ASN A 181 -25.67 16.24 4.03
N GLY A 182 -24.51 16.65 4.53
CA GLY A 182 -24.39 17.53 5.71
C GLY A 182 -24.95 16.91 7.00
N GLN A 183 -24.97 15.58 7.09
CA GLN A 183 -25.40 14.84 8.27
C GLN A 183 -24.30 14.76 9.32
N GLU A 184 -24.66 14.48 10.56
CA GLU A 184 -23.74 14.33 11.67
C GLU A 184 -23.01 12.98 11.61
N ILE A 185 -21.70 12.99 11.93
CA ILE A 185 -20.89 11.78 12.11
C ILE A 185 -20.27 11.76 13.51
N TYR A 186 -19.96 10.56 13.99
CA TYR A 186 -19.38 10.32 15.31
C TYR A 186 -18.02 9.66 15.16
N LEU A 187 -16.95 10.39 15.51
CA LEU A 187 -15.59 9.85 15.55
C LEU A 187 -15.35 9.04 16.83
N PRO A 188 -14.55 7.97 16.77
CA PRO A 188 -14.09 7.27 17.96
C PRO A 188 -13.15 8.16 18.76
N ASN A 189 -13.15 7.99 20.09
CA ASN A 189 -12.31 8.71 21.05
C ASN A 189 -12.39 10.24 20.85
N LEU A 190 -11.26 10.88 20.57
CA LEU A 190 -11.17 12.32 20.28
C LEU A 190 -10.87 12.62 18.82
N GLY A 191 -10.80 11.59 17.98
CA GLY A 191 -10.49 11.73 16.55
C GLY A 191 -9.08 12.20 16.26
N MET A 192 -8.14 12.03 17.22
CA MET A 192 -6.75 12.46 17.08
C MET A 192 -5.83 11.37 16.56
N GLU A 193 -6.35 10.14 16.42
CA GLU A 193 -5.65 9.05 15.79
C GLU A 193 -5.43 9.35 14.29
N THR A 194 -4.31 8.86 13.76
CA THR A 194 -3.85 9.20 12.41
C THR A 194 -4.06 8.07 11.41
N LEU A 195 -4.29 8.47 10.16
CA LEU A 195 -4.22 7.62 8.97
C LEU A 195 -3.17 8.19 8.01
N HIS A 196 -2.42 7.32 7.35
CA HIS A 196 -1.39 7.73 6.41
C HIS A 196 -1.72 7.19 5.02
N HIS A 197 -2.66 7.84 4.34
CA HIS A 197 -3.01 7.52 2.96
C HIS A 197 -1.85 7.83 2.03
N VAL A 198 -1.70 7.00 1.00
CA VAL A 198 -0.70 7.18 -0.07
C VAL A 198 -1.32 6.88 -1.43
N HIS A 199 -1.01 7.71 -2.42
CA HIS A 199 -1.50 7.50 -3.77
C HIS A 199 -0.81 6.29 -4.43
N GLY A 200 -1.59 5.44 -5.13
CA GLY A 200 -1.03 4.27 -5.82
C GLY A 200 0.09 4.62 -6.81
N ASP A 201 0.06 5.83 -7.41
CA ASP A 201 1.11 6.35 -8.29
C ASP A 201 2.42 6.66 -7.53
N ASP A 202 2.34 7.16 -6.30
CA ASP A 202 3.51 7.44 -5.47
C ASP A 202 4.13 6.15 -4.91
N VAL A 203 3.29 5.15 -4.57
CA VAL A 203 3.83 3.81 -4.27
C VAL A 203 4.54 3.23 -5.49
N ALA A 204 3.97 3.36 -6.68
CA ALA A 204 4.62 2.92 -7.92
C ALA A 204 5.92 3.70 -8.22
N GLN A 205 5.98 4.99 -7.91
CA GLN A 205 7.20 5.80 -7.98
C GLN A 205 8.27 5.19 -7.06
N MET A 206 7.95 4.84 -5.82
CA MET A 206 8.89 4.23 -4.88
C MET A 206 9.50 2.94 -5.44
N PHE A 207 8.69 2.04 -5.99
CA PHE A 207 9.19 0.82 -6.63
C PHE A 207 10.10 1.13 -7.83
N TYR A 208 9.71 2.09 -8.66
CA TYR A 208 10.50 2.52 -9.81
C TYR A 208 11.85 3.11 -9.37
N GLN A 209 11.85 3.99 -8.38
CA GLN A 209 13.06 4.60 -7.82
C GLN A 209 13.97 3.54 -7.19
N ALA A 210 13.44 2.58 -6.45
CA ALA A 210 14.24 1.49 -5.90
C ALA A 210 14.90 0.63 -6.99
N ILE A 211 14.27 0.47 -8.16
CA ILE A 211 14.86 -0.22 -9.32
C ILE A 211 16.00 0.61 -9.94
N THR A 212 15.80 1.90 -10.13
CA THR A 212 16.77 2.79 -10.77
C THR A 212 17.94 3.14 -9.85
N HIS A 213 17.73 3.18 -8.54
CA HIS A 213 18.74 3.39 -7.49
C HIS A 213 19.11 2.08 -6.79
N ARG A 214 19.20 1.00 -7.56
CA ARG A 214 19.38 -0.36 -7.04
C ARG A 214 20.43 -0.48 -5.96
N ASN A 215 21.63 0.09 -6.17
CA ASN A 215 22.75 -0.07 -5.24
C ASN A 215 22.47 0.54 -3.86
N GLN A 216 21.69 1.62 -3.80
CA GLN A 216 21.26 2.27 -2.57
C GLN A 216 20.04 1.56 -1.93
N ALA A 217 19.30 0.80 -2.73
CA ALA A 217 18.08 0.10 -2.29
C ALA A 217 18.34 -1.28 -1.68
N LEU A 218 19.44 -1.94 -2.07
CA LEU A 218 19.71 -3.32 -1.68
C LEU A 218 19.89 -3.49 -0.16
N GLY A 219 19.12 -4.40 0.41
CA GLY A 219 19.12 -4.73 1.85
C GLY A 219 18.32 -3.76 2.71
N GLU A 220 17.78 -2.69 2.12
CA GLU A 220 17.09 -1.61 2.83
C GLU A 220 15.57 -1.80 2.85
N SER A 221 14.93 -1.12 3.82
CA SER A 221 13.48 -0.95 3.94
C SER A 221 13.12 0.51 3.79
N PHE A 222 12.03 0.79 3.07
CA PHE A 222 11.53 2.14 2.83
C PHE A 222 10.03 2.23 3.06
N HIS A 223 9.58 3.32 3.69
CA HIS A 223 8.18 3.67 3.72
C HIS A 223 7.78 4.35 2.41
N ALA A 224 6.72 3.82 1.78
CA ALA A 224 6.07 4.44 0.63
C ALA A 224 4.78 5.11 1.12
N VAL A 225 4.94 6.31 1.66
CA VAL A 225 3.86 7.13 2.22
C VAL A 225 4.00 8.57 1.73
N GLU A 226 2.96 9.38 1.94
CA GLU A 226 3.02 10.82 1.70
C GLU A 226 3.85 11.51 2.80
N ARG A 227 4.03 12.82 2.67
CA ARG A 227 4.88 13.61 3.60
C ARG A 227 4.29 13.72 5.00
N GLU A 228 2.99 13.61 5.12
CA GLU A 228 2.24 13.84 6.36
C GLU A 228 1.08 12.84 6.50
N SER A 229 0.83 12.38 7.70
CA SER A 229 -0.39 11.68 8.06
C SER A 229 -1.53 12.66 8.34
N MET A 230 -2.74 12.17 8.47
CA MET A 230 -3.92 12.97 8.73
C MET A 230 -4.71 12.40 9.91
N THR A 231 -5.09 13.25 10.88
CA THR A 231 -5.97 12.80 11.98
C THR A 231 -7.37 12.50 11.46
N LEU A 232 -8.10 11.62 12.14
CA LEU A 232 -9.51 11.34 11.80
C LEU A 232 -10.35 12.63 11.82
N TYR A 233 -10.12 13.50 12.80
CA TYR A 233 -10.79 14.81 12.88
C TYR A 233 -10.45 15.71 11.70
N GLY A 234 -9.17 15.82 11.35
CA GLY A 234 -8.72 16.61 10.19
C GLY A 234 -9.33 16.07 8.90
N TYR A 235 -9.34 14.76 8.73
CA TYR A 235 -9.93 14.08 7.58
C TYR A 235 -11.44 14.35 7.47
N ALA A 236 -12.19 14.11 8.54
CA ALA A 236 -13.62 14.39 8.57
C ALA A 236 -13.93 15.85 8.20
N LYS A 237 -13.22 16.78 8.82
CA LYS A 237 -13.38 18.23 8.55
C LYS A 237 -13.05 18.60 7.11
N ALA A 238 -12.02 17.98 6.52
CA ALA A 238 -11.65 18.19 5.13
C ALA A 238 -12.75 17.68 4.17
N MET A 239 -13.34 16.51 4.46
CA MET A 239 -14.43 15.97 3.64
C MET A 239 -15.70 16.81 3.70
N TYR A 240 -16.07 17.36 4.87
CA TYR A 240 -17.18 18.32 4.91
C TYR A 240 -16.91 19.54 4.01
N ARG A 241 -15.70 20.11 4.05
CA ARG A 241 -15.32 21.22 3.14
C ARG A 241 -15.36 20.81 1.67
N TYR A 242 -14.88 19.62 1.35
CA TYR A 242 -14.91 19.08 -0.02
C TYR A 242 -16.33 19.06 -0.59
N PHE A 243 -17.32 18.68 0.23
CA PHE A 243 -18.74 18.65 -0.15
C PHE A 243 -19.48 19.99 0.11
N ASN A 244 -18.77 21.08 0.41
CA ASN A 244 -19.35 22.38 0.75
C ASN A 244 -20.38 22.32 1.90
N GLN A 245 -20.12 21.50 2.91
CA GLN A 245 -20.95 21.32 4.09
C GLN A 245 -20.29 21.87 5.34
N GLU A 246 -21.11 22.39 6.29
CA GLU A 246 -20.63 22.74 7.62
C GLU A 246 -20.32 21.47 8.44
N PRO A 247 -19.13 21.38 9.08
CA PRO A 247 -18.74 20.21 9.86
C PRO A 247 -19.69 19.92 11.02
N LYS A 248 -20.28 18.73 11.05
CA LYS A 248 -21.13 18.22 12.13
C LYS A 248 -20.50 16.98 12.75
N ILE A 249 -19.41 17.19 13.48
CA ILE A 249 -18.57 16.14 14.04
C ILE A 249 -18.77 16.07 15.54
N LYS A 250 -19.06 14.87 16.06
CA LYS A 250 -19.12 14.57 17.49
C LYS A 250 -18.19 13.42 17.83
N PHE A 251 -17.98 13.19 19.11
CA PHE A 251 -17.03 12.22 19.62
C PHE A 251 -17.73 11.27 20.60
N PHE A 252 -17.42 10.00 20.50
CA PHE A 252 -17.81 8.99 21.46
C PHE A 252 -16.58 8.30 22.01
N SER A 253 -16.61 7.90 23.31
CA SER A 253 -15.63 6.93 23.80
C SER A 253 -15.66 5.68 22.94
N TRP A 254 -14.56 4.95 22.87
CA TRP A 254 -14.45 3.73 22.06
C TRP A 254 -15.64 2.76 22.31
N GLU A 255 -15.94 2.47 23.57
CA GLU A 255 -17.04 1.57 23.93
C GLU A 255 -18.42 2.08 23.47
N LYS A 256 -18.67 3.41 23.57
CA LYS A 256 -19.92 4.00 23.10
C LYS A 256 -19.98 4.00 21.57
N TRP A 257 -18.83 4.21 20.91
CA TRP A 257 -18.72 4.19 19.46
C TRP A 257 -18.97 2.79 18.89
N CYS A 258 -18.42 1.74 19.50
CA CYS A 258 -18.70 0.36 19.12
C CYS A 258 -20.18 0.02 19.21
N LYS A 259 -20.85 0.44 20.29
CA LYS A 259 -22.31 0.24 20.44
C LYS A 259 -23.13 1.01 19.41
N TYR A 260 -22.64 2.18 18.98
CA TYR A 260 -23.30 3.02 17.97
C TYR A 260 -23.16 2.40 16.57
N VAL A 261 -21.98 1.92 16.21
CA VAL A 261 -21.72 1.26 14.91
C VAL A 261 -22.42 -0.07 14.83
N ASN A 262 -22.36 -0.88 15.89
CA ASN A 262 -23.05 -2.19 16.02
C ASN A 262 -22.79 -3.14 14.82
N ASP A 263 -21.55 -3.16 14.35
CA ASP A 263 -21.07 -4.00 13.26
C ASP A 263 -19.63 -4.40 13.59
N ASP A 264 -19.41 -5.67 13.92
CA ASP A 264 -18.14 -6.18 14.42
C ASP A 264 -17.03 -6.07 13.36
N GLU A 265 -17.32 -6.26 12.07
CA GLU A 265 -16.32 -6.14 11.00
C GLU A 265 -15.84 -4.69 10.86
N LEU A 266 -16.75 -3.73 10.88
CA LEU A 266 -16.40 -2.31 10.83
C LEU A 266 -15.67 -1.84 12.09
N ILE A 267 -16.03 -2.37 13.26
CA ILE A 267 -15.36 -2.09 14.53
C ILE A 267 -13.92 -2.60 14.50
N ASP A 268 -13.71 -3.84 14.08
CA ASP A 268 -12.38 -4.43 13.93
C ASP A 268 -11.53 -3.68 12.91
N HIS A 269 -12.09 -3.34 11.75
CA HIS A 269 -11.42 -2.52 10.76
C HIS A 269 -10.96 -1.18 11.36
N THR A 270 -11.86 -0.47 12.04
CA THR A 270 -11.50 0.79 12.71
C THR A 270 -10.41 0.57 13.76
N TYR A 271 -10.57 -0.43 14.63
CA TYR A 271 -9.60 -0.71 15.68
C TYR A 271 -8.19 -0.90 15.12
N TYR A 272 -8.02 -1.78 14.13
CA TYR A 272 -6.70 -2.06 13.56
C TYR A 272 -6.10 -0.87 12.80
N HIS A 273 -6.88 0.03 12.24
CA HIS A 273 -6.36 1.24 11.63
C HIS A 273 -5.92 2.29 12.66
N ILE A 274 -6.77 2.56 13.67
CA ILE A 274 -6.50 3.63 14.63
C ILE A 274 -5.52 3.21 15.75
N ALA A 275 -5.44 1.92 16.07
CA ALA A 275 -4.51 1.43 17.09
C ALA A 275 -3.04 1.62 16.71
N ARG A 276 -2.73 1.78 15.42
CA ARG A 276 -1.39 2.11 14.92
C ARG A 276 -1.08 3.59 15.00
N SER A 277 -2.06 4.46 14.73
CA SER A 277 -1.97 5.93 14.84
C SER A 277 -0.56 6.48 14.54
N GLY A 278 0.00 6.07 13.38
CA GLY A 278 1.40 6.28 13.06
C GLY A 278 1.65 7.50 12.15
N GLU A 279 2.84 8.02 12.25
CA GLU A 279 3.53 8.89 11.30
C GLU A 279 4.79 8.16 10.86
N TYR A 280 5.07 8.07 9.56
CA TYR A 280 6.14 7.24 9.03
C TYR A 280 7.14 8.07 8.24
N SER A 281 8.43 8.02 8.64
CA SER A 281 9.49 8.80 7.98
C SER A 281 9.76 8.32 6.56
N ILE A 282 9.88 9.28 5.62
CA ILE A 282 10.34 9.05 4.25
C ILE A 282 11.76 9.57 4.01
N GLU A 283 12.45 10.06 5.03
CA GLU A 283 13.78 10.69 4.90
C GLU A 283 14.79 9.79 4.20
N ASN A 284 14.85 8.51 4.57
CA ASN A 284 15.76 7.56 3.93
C ASN A 284 15.40 7.35 2.45
N ALA A 285 14.12 7.28 2.13
CA ALA A 285 13.66 7.14 0.76
C ALA A 285 13.98 8.38 -0.08
N GLN A 286 13.79 9.57 0.48
CA GLN A 286 14.16 10.83 -0.17
C GLN A 286 15.67 10.90 -0.42
N LYS A 287 16.48 10.56 0.59
CA LYS A 287 17.93 10.67 0.54
C LYS A 287 18.59 9.63 -0.38
N LEU A 288 18.11 8.40 -0.35
CA LEU A 288 18.74 7.27 -1.03
C LEU A 288 18.13 6.96 -2.40
N LEU A 289 16.85 7.24 -2.57
CA LEU A 289 16.11 6.88 -3.78
C LEU A 289 15.51 8.10 -4.50
N GLU A 290 15.73 9.32 -4.01
CA GLU A 290 15.12 10.54 -4.57
C GLU A 290 13.58 10.46 -4.57
N TYR A 291 12.99 9.73 -3.62
CA TYR A 291 11.54 9.62 -3.50
C TYR A 291 10.93 10.98 -3.19
N SER A 292 9.98 11.39 -4.02
CA SER A 292 9.25 12.64 -3.83
C SER A 292 7.78 12.40 -4.18
N PRO A 293 6.94 12.10 -3.17
CA PRO A 293 5.52 11.88 -3.41
C PRO A 293 4.91 13.10 -4.05
N LYS A 294 4.10 12.86 -5.08
CA LYS A 294 3.49 13.87 -5.93
C LYS A 294 2.23 14.45 -5.31
N TYR A 295 1.52 13.63 -4.55
CA TYR A 295 0.26 14.00 -3.93
C TYR A 295 0.45 14.26 -2.43
N THR A 296 -0.49 14.96 -1.83
CA THR A 296 -0.68 15.00 -0.38
C THR A 296 -1.65 13.90 0.04
N THR A 297 -1.64 13.55 1.33
CA THR A 297 -2.62 12.62 1.91
C THR A 297 -4.06 13.06 1.61
N LEU A 298 -4.35 14.36 1.67
CA LEU A 298 -5.68 14.90 1.38
C LEU A 298 -6.04 14.80 -0.10
N GLU A 299 -5.18 15.24 -1.01
CA GLU A 299 -5.42 15.12 -2.47
C GLU A 299 -5.65 13.67 -2.89
N THR A 300 -4.96 12.73 -2.25
CA THR A 300 -5.11 11.29 -2.52
C THR A 300 -6.52 10.80 -2.20
N VAL A 301 -7.07 11.19 -1.04
CA VAL A 301 -8.43 10.81 -0.67
C VAL A 301 -9.50 11.57 -1.45
N GLU A 302 -9.27 12.86 -1.78
CA GLU A 302 -10.17 13.65 -2.63
C GLU A 302 -10.33 13.03 -4.02
N GLN A 303 -9.26 12.56 -4.64
CA GLN A 303 -9.32 11.86 -5.93
C GLN A 303 -10.09 10.53 -5.83
N ALA A 304 -9.92 9.79 -4.75
CA ALA A 304 -10.69 8.56 -4.53
C ALA A 304 -12.19 8.86 -4.36
N VAL A 305 -12.53 9.90 -3.60
CA VAL A 305 -13.93 10.34 -3.40
C VAL A 305 -14.53 10.86 -4.70
N ALA A 306 -13.79 11.64 -5.50
CA ALA A 306 -14.21 12.04 -6.84
C ALA A 306 -14.57 10.82 -7.71
N SER A 307 -13.73 9.77 -7.67
CA SER A 307 -14.02 8.50 -8.37
C SER A 307 -15.28 7.80 -7.82
N TYR A 308 -15.60 7.91 -6.54
CA TYR A 308 -16.86 7.39 -6.00
C TYR A 308 -18.08 8.13 -6.57
N ILE A 309 -17.98 9.45 -6.73
CA ILE A 309 -19.04 10.27 -7.35
C ILE A 309 -19.22 9.90 -8.82
N GLU A 310 -18.12 9.85 -9.61
CA GLU A 310 -18.13 9.46 -11.02
C GLU A 310 -18.76 8.08 -11.27
N ARG A 311 -18.54 7.15 -10.33
CA ARG A 311 -19.06 5.77 -10.39
C ARG A 311 -20.47 5.63 -9.80
N GLY A 312 -21.08 6.72 -9.30
CA GLY A 312 -22.41 6.73 -8.70
C GLY A 312 -22.50 6.01 -7.35
N ILE A 313 -21.36 5.81 -6.66
CA ILE A 313 -21.33 5.24 -5.29
C ILE A 313 -21.76 6.30 -4.28
N ILE A 314 -21.40 7.55 -4.52
CA ILE A 314 -21.84 8.72 -3.78
C ILE A 314 -22.67 9.59 -4.72
N THR A 315 -23.85 10.03 -4.26
CA THR A 315 -24.73 10.94 -4.99
C THR A 315 -24.74 12.31 -4.32
N LEU A 316 -24.64 13.37 -5.14
CA LEU A 316 -24.69 14.78 -4.70
C LEU A 316 -26.09 15.38 -4.87
#